data_0533138b01c60848c54c3b855ac5ea71
#
_entry.id   0533138b01c60848c54c3b855ac5ea71
#
_cell.length_a   1.000
_cell.length_b   1.000
_cell.length_c   1.000
_cell.angle_alpha   90.00
_cell.angle_beta   90.00
_cell.angle_gamma   90.00
#
_symmetry.space_group_name_H-M   'P 1'
#
loop_
_entity.id
_entity.type
_entity.pdbx_description
1 polymer ?
#
loop_
_entity_poly.entity_id
_entity_poly.type
_entity_poly.pdbx_seq_one_letter_code
_entity_poly.pdbx_strand_id
1 'polypeptide(L)'
;QGRQMPDVVRFLLKEGWNMAGQTVTLGRFAGSNYNAREIGEAFRLLEKAMLTELVYPTTSTEVPAIPEQKRMPKLIWLDTGLVNYSAQVQKEVLGAKDILDAWRGNIAEHIVAQELLTLTDKVSQKRNFWVRGKSESPAEVDFIWVQDSMIYPIEVKSGHNAHLRSLHSFLERSPQTIAIRVWSQPYSIDTIQTVKGKICKLINLPFYLVGQIPHILKNI
;
A
#
# COMPACT_ATOMS: atom_id res chain seq x y z
N GLN A 1 15.58 -32.75 12.75
CA GLN A 1 14.78 -32.79 11.50
C GLN A 1 14.67 -31.37 10.97
N GLY A 2 15.18 -31.11 9.75
CA GLY A 2 15.06 -29.81 9.11
C GLY A 2 13.60 -29.42 8.93
N ARG A 3 13.26 -28.18 9.23
CA ARG A 3 11.91 -27.63 9.02
C ARG A 3 11.60 -27.69 7.53
N GLN A 4 10.46 -28.29 7.18
CA GLN A 4 10.09 -28.42 5.79
C GLN A 4 9.37 -27.13 5.29
N MET A 5 9.65 -26.69 4.08
CA MET A 5 9.04 -25.52 3.46
C MET A 5 7.49 -25.54 3.50
N PRO A 6 6.81 -26.68 3.29
CA PRO A 6 5.35 -26.77 3.45
C PRO A 6 4.84 -26.32 4.82
N ASP A 7 5.59 -26.56 5.89
CA ASP A 7 5.17 -26.17 7.24
C ASP A 7 5.27 -24.65 7.44
N VAL A 8 6.30 -24.04 6.86
CA VAL A 8 6.45 -22.57 6.86
C VAL A 8 5.32 -21.92 6.07
N VAL A 9 4.98 -22.47 4.90
CA VAL A 9 3.88 -21.98 4.08
C VAL A 9 2.54 -22.11 4.82
N ARG A 10 2.26 -23.28 5.44
CA ARG A 10 1.05 -23.46 6.26
C ARG A 10 0.97 -22.48 7.42
N PHE A 11 2.11 -22.21 8.05
CA PHE A 11 2.19 -21.21 9.12
C PHE A 11 1.84 -19.82 8.60
N LEU A 12 2.40 -19.41 7.45
CA LEU A 12 2.08 -18.11 6.84
C LEU A 12 0.60 -18.00 6.46
N LEU A 13 0.02 -19.08 5.92
CA LEU A 13 -1.41 -19.13 5.57
C LEU A 13 -2.33 -19.11 6.80
N LYS A 14 -1.84 -19.51 7.97
CA LYS A 14 -2.59 -19.47 9.22
C LYS A 14 -2.50 -18.11 9.91
N GLU A 15 -1.29 -17.59 10.06
CA GLU A 15 -1.03 -16.42 10.92
C GLU A 15 -0.91 -15.10 10.13
N GLY A 16 -0.61 -15.18 8.82
CA GLY A 16 -0.30 -14.00 8.02
C GLY A 16 -1.48 -13.05 7.78
N TRP A 17 -2.73 -13.55 7.87
CA TRP A 17 -3.91 -12.71 7.70
C TRP A 17 -3.99 -11.58 8.72
N ASN A 18 -3.56 -11.85 9.96
CA ASN A 18 -3.54 -10.86 11.05
C ASN A 18 -2.55 -9.71 10.81
N MET A 19 -1.60 -9.92 9.88
CA MET A 19 -0.57 -8.95 9.50
C MET A 19 -0.89 -8.24 8.17
N ALA A 20 -2.09 -8.44 7.64
CA ALA A 20 -2.53 -7.84 6.40
C ALA A 20 -2.48 -6.30 6.45
N GLY A 21 -1.88 -5.65 5.45
CA GLY A 21 -1.69 -4.20 5.38
C GLY A 21 -0.62 -3.63 6.31
N GLN A 22 0.02 -4.47 7.10
CA GLN A 22 1.03 -4.01 8.06
C GLN A 22 2.45 -4.17 7.50
N THR A 23 3.35 -3.33 7.96
CA THR A 23 4.77 -3.49 7.76
C THR A 23 5.27 -4.68 8.61
N VAL A 24 5.94 -5.64 7.97
CA VAL A 24 6.31 -6.91 8.60
C VAL A 24 7.81 -7.14 8.66
N THR A 25 8.26 -7.75 9.76
CA THR A 25 9.61 -8.28 9.89
C THR A 25 9.61 -9.75 9.48
N LEU A 26 10.50 -10.14 8.55
CA LEU A 26 10.54 -11.53 8.07
C LEU A 26 11.10 -12.48 9.13
N GLY A 27 12.15 -12.09 9.85
CA GLY A 27 12.66 -12.91 10.94
C GLY A 27 11.71 -12.93 12.13
N ARG A 28 11.38 -14.12 12.64
CA ARG A 28 10.41 -14.33 13.73
C ARG A 28 9.02 -13.78 13.38
N PHE A 29 8.63 -13.88 12.12
CA PHE A 29 7.32 -13.43 11.65
C PHE A 29 6.19 -13.96 12.53
N ALA A 30 5.26 -13.09 12.90
CA ALA A 30 4.12 -13.40 13.79
C ALA A 30 4.52 -14.15 15.08
N GLY A 31 5.69 -13.87 15.66
CA GLY A 31 6.18 -14.49 16.88
C GLY A 31 6.73 -15.92 16.69
N SER A 32 6.91 -16.39 15.46
CA SER A 32 7.46 -17.71 15.16
C SER A 32 8.94 -17.85 15.49
N ASN A 33 9.42 -19.09 15.48
CA ASN A 33 10.85 -19.41 15.55
C ASN A 33 11.50 -19.54 14.17
N TYR A 34 10.82 -19.16 13.07
CA TYR A 34 11.37 -19.19 11.73
C TYR A 34 12.34 -18.02 11.51
N ASN A 35 13.41 -18.28 10.79
CA ASN A 35 14.35 -17.22 10.41
C ASN A 35 13.88 -16.45 9.19
N ALA A 36 14.50 -15.30 8.89
CA ALA A 36 14.11 -14.41 7.79
C ALA A 36 14.23 -15.08 6.41
N ARG A 37 15.15 -16.03 6.24
CA ARG A 37 15.33 -16.76 4.98
C ARG A 37 14.17 -17.72 4.74
N GLU A 38 13.80 -18.52 5.73
CA GLU A 38 12.67 -19.47 5.65
C GLU A 38 11.36 -18.74 5.32
N ILE A 39 11.07 -17.67 6.06
CA ILE A 39 9.88 -16.84 5.83
C ILE A 39 9.92 -16.17 4.45
N GLY A 40 11.07 -15.60 4.05
CA GLY A 40 11.22 -14.96 2.75
C GLY A 40 11.09 -15.93 1.57
N GLU A 41 11.56 -17.17 1.72
CA GLU A 41 11.36 -18.23 0.71
C GLU A 41 9.89 -18.65 0.60
N ALA A 42 9.20 -18.78 1.73
CA ALA A 42 7.78 -19.10 1.75
C ALA A 42 6.92 -17.97 1.15
N PHE A 43 7.20 -16.70 1.46
CA PHE A 43 6.53 -15.57 0.81
C PHE A 43 6.77 -15.54 -0.71
N ARG A 44 7.99 -15.83 -1.18
CA ARG A 44 8.25 -15.93 -2.63
C ARG A 44 7.40 -17.00 -3.31
N LEU A 45 7.12 -18.12 -2.64
CA LEU A 45 6.20 -19.15 -3.15
C LEU A 45 4.75 -18.63 -3.20
N LEU A 46 4.30 -17.96 -2.15
CA LEU A 46 2.97 -17.34 -2.11
C LEU A 46 2.80 -16.20 -3.13
N GLU A 47 3.85 -15.42 -3.37
CA GLU A 47 3.86 -14.39 -4.43
C GLU A 47 3.74 -15.03 -5.83
N LYS A 48 4.49 -16.13 -6.09
CA LYS A 48 4.37 -16.87 -7.35
C LYS A 48 2.99 -17.50 -7.55
N ALA A 49 2.33 -17.87 -6.46
CA ALA A 49 0.96 -18.39 -6.47
C ALA A 49 -0.09 -17.26 -6.55
N MET A 50 0.31 -16.00 -6.65
CA MET A 50 -0.59 -14.84 -6.68
C MET A 50 -1.50 -14.74 -5.45
N LEU A 51 -1.00 -15.11 -4.28
CA LEU A 51 -1.75 -15.02 -3.01
C LEU A 51 -1.34 -13.81 -2.17
N THR A 52 -0.06 -13.42 -2.26
CA THR A 52 0.48 -12.29 -1.49
C THR A 52 1.40 -11.44 -2.34
N GLU A 53 1.69 -10.24 -1.85
CA GLU A 53 2.80 -9.41 -2.30
C GLU A 53 3.50 -8.76 -1.10
N LEU A 54 4.82 -8.77 -1.10
CA LEU A 54 5.64 -7.97 -0.23
C LEU A 54 5.96 -6.64 -0.94
N VAL A 55 5.24 -5.60 -0.56
CA VAL A 55 5.40 -4.24 -1.11
C VAL A 55 6.52 -3.54 -0.35
N TYR A 56 7.64 -3.29 -1.04
CA TYR A 56 8.81 -2.64 -0.42
C TYR A 56 8.73 -1.12 -0.51
N PRO A 57 9.26 -0.41 0.51
CA PRO A 57 9.32 1.05 0.46
C PRO A 57 10.37 1.54 -0.54
N THR A 58 10.21 2.78 -0.96
CA THR A 58 11.24 3.57 -1.64
C THR A 58 11.40 4.92 -0.95
N THR A 59 12.59 5.49 -1.01
CA THR A 59 12.84 6.89 -0.64
C THR A 59 12.88 7.82 -1.84
N SER A 60 12.79 7.24 -3.05
CA SER A 60 12.80 8.00 -4.31
C SER A 60 11.56 8.87 -4.45
N THR A 61 11.74 10.13 -4.82
CA THR A 61 10.67 11.08 -5.17
C THR A 61 10.69 11.41 -6.67
N GLU A 62 11.65 10.85 -7.40
CA GLU A 62 11.84 10.92 -8.84
C GLU A 62 12.16 9.54 -9.39
N VAL A 63 11.93 9.33 -10.68
CA VAL A 63 12.22 8.06 -11.36
C VAL A 63 13.73 7.86 -11.54
N PRO A 64 14.23 6.63 -11.39
CA PRO A 64 13.48 5.40 -11.08
C PRO A 64 13.10 5.27 -9.60
N ALA A 65 11.90 4.75 -9.35
CA ALA A 65 11.49 4.37 -7.99
C ALA A 65 12.23 3.07 -7.59
N ILE A 66 13.29 3.18 -6.82
CA ILE A 66 14.13 2.05 -6.43
C ILE A 66 13.64 1.47 -5.09
N PRO A 67 13.19 0.18 -5.07
CA PRO A 67 12.76 -0.45 -3.82
C PRO A 67 13.92 -0.68 -2.85
N GLU A 68 13.73 -0.33 -1.59
CA GLU A 68 14.69 -0.59 -0.51
C GLU A 68 14.44 -1.95 0.14
N GLN A 69 14.92 -3.02 -0.46
CA GLN A 69 14.70 -4.40 0.00
C GLN A 69 15.27 -4.72 1.40
N LYS A 70 16.13 -3.86 1.94
CA LYS A 70 16.65 -3.98 3.31
C LYS A 70 15.73 -3.40 4.38
N ARG A 71 14.67 -2.70 3.97
CA ARG A 71 13.62 -2.22 4.86
C ARG A 71 12.48 -3.22 4.93
N MET A 72 11.69 -3.09 5.99
CA MET A 72 10.50 -3.93 6.21
C MET A 72 9.44 -3.64 5.14
N PRO A 73 8.95 -4.67 4.43
CA PRO A 73 7.86 -4.52 3.46
C PRO A 73 6.50 -4.48 4.15
N LYS A 74 5.49 -3.92 3.46
CA LYS A 74 4.08 -4.16 3.78
C LYS A 74 3.65 -5.51 3.21
N LEU A 75 2.89 -6.29 4.00
CA LEU A 75 2.28 -7.53 3.55
C LEU A 75 0.89 -7.24 2.96
N ILE A 76 0.74 -7.45 1.68
CA ILE A 76 -0.55 -7.36 0.99
C ILE A 76 -1.00 -8.75 0.56
N TRP A 77 -2.23 -9.13 0.92
CA TRP A 77 -2.92 -10.29 0.38
C TRP A 77 -3.68 -9.86 -0.86
N LEU A 78 -3.64 -10.66 -1.91
CA LEU A 78 -4.23 -10.28 -3.21
C LEU A 78 -5.75 -10.47 -3.27
N ASP A 79 -6.36 -11.01 -2.21
CA ASP A 79 -7.80 -11.17 -2.08
C ASP A 79 -8.29 -10.63 -0.72
N THR A 80 -8.96 -9.48 -0.76
CA THR A 80 -9.56 -8.88 0.44
C THR A 80 -10.70 -9.72 1.03
N GLY A 81 -11.38 -10.52 0.22
CA GLY A 81 -12.42 -11.43 0.68
C GLY A 81 -11.85 -12.50 1.62
N LEU A 82 -10.68 -13.05 1.28
CA LEU A 82 -9.98 -14.00 2.15
C LEU A 82 -9.49 -13.35 3.44
N VAL A 83 -9.01 -12.12 3.39
CA VAL A 83 -8.62 -11.35 4.60
C VAL A 83 -9.81 -11.17 5.52
N ASN A 84 -10.96 -10.72 4.99
CA ASN A 84 -12.19 -10.52 5.74
C ASN A 84 -12.73 -11.82 6.33
N TYR A 85 -12.65 -12.91 5.57
CA TYR A 85 -13.05 -14.23 6.04
C TYR A 85 -12.21 -14.68 7.23
N SER A 86 -10.89 -14.62 7.11
CA SER A 86 -9.96 -15.00 8.17
C SER A 86 -10.12 -14.17 9.45
N ALA A 87 -10.44 -12.89 9.28
CA ALA A 87 -10.69 -11.99 10.41
C ALA A 87 -12.11 -12.10 10.99
N GLN A 88 -12.99 -12.90 10.37
CA GLN A 88 -14.39 -13.09 10.78
C GLN A 88 -15.24 -11.81 10.78
N VAL A 89 -14.90 -10.86 9.91
CA VAL A 89 -15.58 -9.54 9.81
C VAL A 89 -16.41 -9.38 8.53
N GLN A 90 -16.72 -10.46 7.84
CA GLN A 90 -17.44 -10.40 6.56
C GLN A 90 -18.82 -9.75 6.70
N LYS A 91 -19.55 -10.04 7.78
CA LYS A 91 -20.88 -9.47 8.01
C LYS A 91 -20.81 -7.97 8.26
N GLU A 92 -19.82 -7.54 9.04
CA GLU A 92 -19.57 -6.14 9.37
C GLU A 92 -19.19 -5.37 8.10
N VAL A 93 -18.34 -5.94 7.25
CA VAL A 93 -17.93 -5.33 5.98
C VAL A 93 -19.10 -5.22 5.01
N LEU A 94 -19.90 -6.27 4.85
CA LEU A 94 -21.06 -6.27 3.95
C LEU A 94 -22.21 -5.37 4.44
N GLY A 95 -22.32 -5.14 5.74
CA GLY A 95 -23.32 -4.30 6.36
C GLY A 95 -22.87 -2.85 6.63
N ALA A 96 -21.60 -2.53 6.42
CA ALA A 96 -21.05 -1.22 6.72
C ALA A 96 -21.55 -0.17 5.70
N LYS A 97 -21.95 1.00 6.19
CA LYS A 97 -22.24 2.16 5.32
C LYS A 97 -20.97 2.73 4.71
N ASP A 98 -19.85 2.64 5.43
CA ASP A 98 -18.50 2.94 4.96
C ASP A 98 -17.63 1.70 5.21
N ILE A 99 -17.04 1.15 4.14
CA ILE A 99 -16.16 -0.01 4.22
C ILE A 99 -14.95 0.22 5.12
N LEU A 100 -14.59 1.48 5.32
CA LEU A 100 -13.47 1.89 6.15
C LEU A 100 -13.73 1.78 7.65
N ASP A 101 -15.00 1.78 8.06
CA ASP A 101 -15.39 1.65 9.48
C ASP A 101 -15.13 0.23 10.01
N ALA A 102 -15.26 -0.78 9.16
CA ALA A 102 -15.13 -2.17 9.54
C ALA A 102 -13.69 -2.60 9.91
N TRP A 103 -12.68 -2.02 9.26
CA TRP A 103 -11.27 -2.42 9.41
C TRP A 103 -10.28 -1.29 9.70
N ARG A 104 -10.74 -0.14 10.12
CA ARG A 104 -9.89 1.02 10.51
C ARG A 104 -8.76 1.32 9.51
N GLY A 105 -9.03 1.21 8.22
CA GLY A 105 -8.10 1.57 7.15
C GLY A 105 -7.34 0.43 6.49
N ASN A 106 -7.08 -0.70 7.16
CA ASN A 106 -6.29 -1.80 6.57
C ASN A 106 -6.92 -2.40 5.31
N ILE A 107 -8.24 -2.58 5.29
CA ILE A 107 -8.95 -3.06 4.09
C ILE A 107 -8.91 -2.04 2.96
N ALA A 108 -8.99 -0.76 3.27
CA ALA A 108 -8.93 0.30 2.28
C ALA A 108 -7.62 0.26 1.49
N GLU A 109 -6.49 0.11 2.18
CA GLU A 109 -5.18 -0.04 1.53
C GLU A 109 -5.13 -1.32 0.67
N HIS A 110 -5.73 -2.43 1.14
CA HIS A 110 -5.81 -3.67 0.34
C HIS A 110 -6.59 -3.49 -0.96
N ILE A 111 -7.77 -2.84 -0.90
CA ILE A 111 -8.59 -2.56 -2.09
C ILE A 111 -7.81 -1.70 -3.07
N VAL A 112 -7.17 -0.63 -2.60
CA VAL A 112 -6.34 0.23 -3.45
C VAL A 112 -5.17 -0.57 -4.03
N ALA A 113 -4.53 -1.42 -3.24
CA ALA A 113 -3.46 -2.28 -3.71
C ALA A 113 -3.90 -3.24 -4.82
N GLN A 114 -5.09 -3.86 -4.69
CA GLN A 114 -5.65 -4.74 -5.73
C GLN A 114 -5.95 -3.95 -7.00
N GLU A 115 -6.62 -2.80 -6.90
CA GLU A 115 -6.92 -1.96 -8.05
C GLU A 115 -5.64 -1.50 -8.77
N LEU A 116 -4.62 -1.05 -8.04
CA LEU A 116 -3.34 -0.65 -8.63
C LEU A 116 -2.63 -1.81 -9.34
N LEU A 117 -2.82 -3.06 -8.88
CA LEU A 117 -2.26 -4.23 -9.56
C LEU A 117 -2.87 -4.43 -10.94
N THR A 118 -4.18 -4.20 -11.08
CA THR A 118 -4.90 -4.37 -12.37
C THR A 118 -4.51 -3.35 -13.43
N LEU A 119 -3.87 -2.25 -13.04
CA LEU A 119 -3.44 -1.18 -13.95
C LEU A 119 -2.11 -1.47 -14.64
N THR A 120 -1.42 -2.54 -14.27
CA THR A 120 -0.11 -2.87 -14.82
C THR A 120 -0.21 -4.06 -15.78
N ASP A 121 0.31 -3.91 -16.99
CA ASP A 121 0.36 -4.98 -17.99
C ASP A 121 1.41 -6.05 -17.65
N LYS A 122 2.27 -5.78 -16.67
CA LYS A 122 3.38 -6.63 -16.30
C LYS A 122 3.22 -7.14 -14.87
N VAL A 123 2.99 -8.42 -14.70
CA VAL A 123 2.96 -9.12 -13.39
C VAL A 123 4.23 -8.86 -12.57
N SER A 124 5.36 -8.58 -13.24
CA SER A 124 6.64 -8.28 -12.59
C SER A 124 6.74 -6.84 -12.07
N GLN A 125 5.84 -5.95 -12.44
CA GLN A 125 5.85 -4.56 -11.97
C GLN A 125 5.29 -4.50 -10.56
N LYS A 126 6.19 -4.46 -9.58
CA LYS A 126 5.81 -4.38 -8.17
C LYS A 126 5.39 -2.97 -7.79
N ARG A 127 4.44 -2.89 -6.86
CA ARG A 127 4.04 -1.64 -6.21
C ARG A 127 5.08 -1.24 -5.18
N ASN A 128 5.14 0.04 -4.89
CA ASN A 128 5.96 0.58 -3.81
C ASN A 128 5.14 1.56 -2.98
N PHE A 129 5.54 1.75 -1.74
CA PHE A 129 5.12 2.87 -0.93
C PHE A 129 6.32 3.78 -0.67
N TRP A 130 6.06 5.03 -0.30
CA TRP A 130 7.15 5.95 -0.04
C TRP A 130 7.36 6.14 1.45
N VAL A 131 8.64 6.18 1.84
CA VAL A 131 9.04 6.52 3.20
C VAL A 131 10.15 7.56 3.18
N ARG A 132 10.17 8.38 4.21
CA ARG A 132 11.26 9.32 4.41
C ARG A 132 12.58 8.60 4.77
N GLY A 133 13.72 9.26 4.54
CA GLY A 133 15.04 8.75 4.91
C GLY A 133 15.16 8.43 6.40
N LYS A 134 16.07 7.50 6.75
CA LYS A 134 16.21 6.98 8.14
C LYS A 134 16.62 8.04 9.17
N SER A 135 17.31 9.09 8.75
CA SER A 135 17.81 10.16 9.63
C SER A 135 16.77 11.23 9.96
N GLU A 136 15.57 11.13 9.42
CA GLU A 136 14.53 12.12 9.54
C GLU A 136 13.32 11.59 10.33
N SER A 137 12.44 12.52 10.77
CA SER A 137 11.18 12.13 11.41
C SER A 137 10.34 11.24 10.48
N PRO A 138 9.69 10.19 10.99
CA PRO A 138 8.94 9.25 10.16
C PRO A 138 7.86 9.95 9.32
N ALA A 139 7.79 9.60 8.04
CA ALA A 139 6.68 9.91 7.16
C ALA A 139 6.54 8.79 6.14
N GLU A 140 5.31 8.42 5.83
CA GLU A 140 4.97 7.34 4.91
C GLU A 140 3.79 7.76 4.05
N VAL A 141 3.86 7.47 2.75
CA VAL A 141 2.74 7.57 1.80
C VAL A 141 2.39 6.16 1.36
N ASP A 142 1.11 5.81 1.38
CA ASP A 142 0.64 4.42 1.29
C ASP A 142 1.03 3.72 0.00
N PHE A 143 0.98 4.42 -1.14
CA PHE A 143 1.45 3.92 -2.44
C PHE A 143 2.07 5.05 -3.27
N ILE A 144 2.83 4.66 -4.28
CA ILE A 144 3.25 5.54 -5.36
C ILE A 144 2.81 4.95 -6.71
N TRP A 145 2.43 5.81 -7.63
CA TRP A 145 2.16 5.47 -9.01
C TRP A 145 3.20 6.14 -9.93
N VAL A 146 3.77 5.38 -10.85
CA VAL A 146 4.75 5.90 -11.81
C VAL A 146 4.11 5.96 -13.18
N GLN A 147 4.05 7.16 -13.76
CA GLN A 147 3.52 7.41 -15.10
C GLN A 147 4.23 8.61 -15.73
N ASP A 148 4.51 8.52 -17.03
CA ASP A 148 5.11 9.60 -17.82
C ASP A 148 6.37 10.20 -17.16
N SER A 149 7.24 9.34 -16.65
CA SER A 149 8.49 9.68 -15.94
C SER A 149 8.30 10.49 -14.66
N MET A 150 7.10 10.45 -14.07
CA MET A 150 6.76 11.12 -12.81
C MET A 150 6.29 10.12 -11.76
N ILE A 151 6.56 10.42 -10.49
CA ILE A 151 6.06 9.65 -9.35
C ILE A 151 4.91 10.44 -8.69
N TYR A 152 3.74 9.82 -8.64
CA TYR A 152 2.53 10.37 -8.00
C TYR A 152 2.31 9.70 -6.65
N PRO A 153 2.32 10.44 -5.54
CA PRO A 153 2.02 9.87 -4.23
C PRO A 153 0.51 9.62 -4.09
N ILE A 154 0.16 8.47 -3.52
CA ILE A 154 -1.21 8.05 -3.26
C ILE A 154 -1.37 7.78 -1.77
N GLU A 155 -2.25 8.51 -1.13
CA GLU A 155 -2.62 8.36 0.28
C GLU A 155 -4.03 7.80 0.38
N VAL A 156 -4.22 6.77 1.19
CA VAL A 156 -5.52 6.16 1.45
C VAL A 156 -6.04 6.65 2.79
N LYS A 157 -7.24 7.22 2.83
CA LYS A 157 -7.80 7.80 4.04
C LYS A 157 -9.18 7.27 4.38
N SER A 158 -9.33 6.87 5.65
CA SER A 158 -10.61 6.63 6.29
C SER A 158 -11.08 7.90 7.00
N GLY A 159 -12.28 8.37 6.68
CA GLY A 159 -12.94 9.49 7.37
C GLY A 159 -12.61 10.89 6.84
N HIS A 160 -13.34 11.88 7.41
CA HIS A 160 -13.40 13.25 6.88
C HIS A 160 -12.18 14.14 7.22
N ASN A 161 -11.44 13.86 8.29
CA ASN A 161 -10.40 14.73 8.85
C ASN A 161 -8.98 14.17 8.63
N ALA A 162 -8.66 13.82 7.42
CA ALA A 162 -7.37 13.23 7.10
C ALA A 162 -6.27 14.30 6.98
N HIS A 163 -5.31 14.28 7.90
CA HIS A 163 -4.10 15.07 7.76
C HIS A 163 -3.25 14.59 6.59
N LEU A 164 -2.80 15.53 5.75
CA LEU A 164 -2.01 15.26 4.55
C LEU A 164 -0.49 15.42 4.77
N ARG A 165 -0.02 15.27 6.01
CA ARG A 165 1.39 15.54 6.38
C ARG A 165 2.38 14.73 5.55
N SER A 166 2.10 13.46 5.30
CA SER A 166 2.96 12.60 4.50
C SER A 166 3.00 13.03 3.03
N LEU A 167 1.84 13.36 2.45
CA LEU A 167 1.76 13.90 1.09
C LEU A 167 2.52 15.22 0.97
N HIS A 168 2.34 16.15 1.92
CA HIS A 168 3.10 17.40 1.93
C HIS A 168 4.61 17.16 1.99
N SER A 169 5.04 16.20 2.84
CA SER A 169 6.44 15.82 2.96
C SER A 169 7.01 15.24 1.66
N PHE A 170 6.25 14.43 0.94
CA PHE A 170 6.63 13.91 -0.37
C PHE A 170 6.74 15.05 -1.39
N LEU A 171 5.68 15.85 -1.53
CA LEU A 171 5.59 16.93 -2.52
C LEU A 171 6.70 18.00 -2.36
N GLU A 172 7.11 18.28 -1.12
CA GLU A 172 8.21 19.22 -0.83
C GLU A 172 9.59 18.71 -1.28
N ARG A 173 9.74 17.40 -1.48
CA ARG A 173 10.98 16.73 -1.91
C ARG A 173 10.98 16.33 -3.37
N SER A 174 9.83 16.36 -4.01
CA SER A 174 9.59 15.93 -5.38
C SER A 174 9.42 17.14 -6.29
N PRO A 175 9.78 17.05 -7.57
CA PRO A 175 9.35 18.02 -8.58
C PRO A 175 7.83 17.95 -8.81
N GLN A 176 7.18 16.85 -8.43
CA GLN A 176 5.75 16.62 -8.61
C GLN A 176 4.88 17.63 -7.87
N THR A 177 3.83 18.12 -8.53
CA THR A 177 2.84 19.05 -7.98
C THR A 177 1.44 18.47 -7.88
N ILE A 178 1.29 17.18 -8.16
CA ILE A 178 0.02 16.47 -8.10
C ILE A 178 0.15 15.34 -7.07
N ALA A 179 -0.83 15.22 -6.18
CA ALA A 179 -0.99 14.11 -5.25
C ALA A 179 -2.40 13.53 -5.37
N ILE A 180 -2.56 12.28 -4.98
CA ILE A 180 -3.84 11.57 -5.00
C ILE A 180 -4.21 11.20 -3.57
N ARG A 181 -5.44 11.50 -3.16
CA ARG A 181 -6.05 10.99 -1.95
C ARG A 181 -7.21 10.08 -2.33
N VAL A 182 -7.13 8.82 -1.93
CA VAL A 182 -8.24 7.87 -2.08
C VAL A 182 -9.06 7.87 -0.79
N TRP A 183 -10.37 8.09 -0.90
CA TRP A 183 -11.28 8.19 0.24
C TRP A 183 -12.73 7.85 -0.12
N SER A 184 -13.64 7.92 0.84
CA SER A 184 -15.07 7.59 0.64
C SER A 184 -15.92 8.75 0.09
N GLN A 185 -15.34 9.93 -0.13
CA GLN A 185 -16.06 11.11 -0.62
C GLN A 185 -16.02 11.24 -2.16
N PRO A 186 -16.89 12.08 -2.75
CA PRO A 186 -16.93 12.28 -4.19
C PRO A 186 -15.59 12.77 -4.79
N TYR A 187 -15.44 12.53 -6.09
CA TYR A 187 -14.33 13.05 -6.86
C TYR A 187 -14.27 14.58 -6.82
N SER A 188 -13.10 15.11 -6.54
CA SER A 188 -12.80 16.55 -6.66
C SER A 188 -11.30 16.78 -6.93
N ILE A 189 -10.96 17.97 -7.39
CA ILE A 189 -9.58 18.44 -7.49
C ILE A 189 -9.46 19.72 -6.69
N ASP A 190 -8.66 19.66 -5.64
CA ASP A 190 -8.44 20.80 -4.76
C ASP A 190 -7.05 21.38 -5.00
N THR A 191 -6.91 22.70 -4.84
CA THR A 191 -5.61 23.34 -4.74
C THR A 191 -5.19 23.34 -3.29
N ILE A 192 -4.02 22.77 -2.99
CA ILE A 192 -3.44 22.73 -1.65
C ILE A 192 -2.10 23.46 -1.62
N GLN A 193 -1.73 23.96 -0.46
CA GLN A 193 -0.41 24.51 -0.22
C GLN A 193 0.33 23.68 0.81
N THR A 194 1.57 23.27 0.50
CA THR A 194 2.41 22.55 1.46
C THR A 194 2.91 23.49 2.55
N VAL A 195 3.49 22.93 3.61
CA VAL A 195 4.03 23.71 4.74
C VAL A 195 5.09 24.73 4.27
N LYS A 196 5.86 24.40 3.22
CA LYS A 196 6.88 25.30 2.64
C LYS A 196 6.35 26.25 1.55
N GLY A 197 5.03 26.28 1.36
CA GLY A 197 4.40 27.22 0.41
C GLY A 197 4.27 26.70 -1.03
N LYS A 198 4.65 25.46 -1.34
CA LYS A 198 4.50 24.90 -2.68
C LYS A 198 3.02 24.67 -2.99
N ILE A 199 2.54 25.24 -4.10
CA ILE A 199 1.17 25.06 -4.59
C ILE A 199 1.09 23.75 -5.35
N CYS A 200 0.10 22.90 -5.00
CA CYS A 200 -0.09 21.59 -5.57
C CYS A 200 -1.58 21.31 -5.81
N LYS A 201 -1.86 20.38 -6.73
CA LYS A 201 -3.20 19.82 -6.96
C LYS A 201 -3.35 18.53 -6.12
N LEU A 202 -4.46 18.43 -5.41
CA LEU A 202 -4.87 17.21 -4.72
C LEU A 202 -6.07 16.62 -5.45
N ILE A 203 -5.88 15.47 -6.06
CA ILE A 203 -6.97 14.71 -6.66
C ILE A 203 -7.60 13.87 -5.56
N ASN A 204 -8.84 14.17 -5.20
CA ASN A 204 -9.63 13.39 -4.28
C ASN A 204 -10.40 12.34 -5.07
N LEU A 205 -10.12 11.09 -4.81
CA LEU A 205 -10.58 9.98 -5.64
C LEU A 205 -11.39 8.98 -4.79
N PRO A 206 -12.65 8.72 -5.12
CA PRO A 206 -13.39 7.64 -4.49
C PRO A 206 -12.80 6.27 -4.88
N PHE A 207 -12.94 5.27 -4.00
CA PHE A 207 -12.33 3.94 -4.19
C PHE A 207 -12.63 3.29 -5.54
N TYR A 208 -13.87 3.43 -6.02
CA TYR A 208 -14.30 2.84 -7.30
C TYR A 208 -13.68 3.50 -8.55
N LEU A 209 -12.96 4.61 -8.39
CA LEU A 209 -12.24 5.28 -9.49
C LEU A 209 -10.73 5.03 -9.45
N VAL A 210 -10.19 4.27 -8.50
CA VAL A 210 -8.75 3.98 -8.43
C VAL A 210 -8.24 3.39 -9.75
N GLY A 211 -9.01 2.51 -10.38
CA GLY A 211 -8.72 1.94 -11.70
C GLY A 211 -8.62 2.97 -12.83
N GLN A 212 -9.06 4.23 -12.62
CA GLN A 212 -9.03 5.31 -13.60
C GLN A 212 -7.83 6.25 -13.42
N ILE A 213 -6.96 6.02 -12.44
CA ILE A 213 -5.79 6.89 -12.16
C ILE A 213 -4.99 7.21 -13.42
N PRO A 214 -4.59 6.24 -14.29
CA PRO A 214 -3.81 6.55 -15.48
C PRO A 214 -4.54 7.47 -16.47
N HIS A 215 -5.85 7.32 -16.60
CA HIS A 215 -6.67 8.15 -17.48
C HIS A 215 -6.85 9.56 -16.92
N ILE A 216 -7.11 9.67 -15.62
CA ILE A 216 -7.28 10.96 -14.93
C ILE A 216 -6.00 11.79 -15.04
N LEU A 217 -4.83 11.17 -14.78
CA LEU A 217 -3.54 11.86 -14.83
C LEU A 217 -3.17 12.38 -16.22
N LYS A 218 -3.64 11.73 -17.30
CA LYS A 218 -3.42 12.20 -18.68
C LYS A 218 -4.25 13.44 -19.04
N ASN A 219 -5.30 13.74 -18.27
CA ASN A 219 -6.26 14.80 -18.59
C ASN A 219 -6.19 16.00 -17.63
N ILE A 220 -5.17 16.05 -16.76
CA ILE A 220 -4.91 17.15 -15.83
C ILE A 220 -3.64 17.91 -16.19
#